data_5ee12b8f7f8181c6682b6f8576a9145f
#
_entry.id   5ee12b8f7f8181c6682b6f8576a9145f
#
_cell.length_a   1.000
_cell.length_b   1.000
_cell.length_c   1.000
_cell.angle_alpha   90.00
_cell.angle_beta   90.00
_cell.angle_gamma   90.00
#
_symmetry.space_group_name_H-M   'P 1'
#
loop_
_entity.id
_entity.type
_entity.pdbx_description
1 polymer ?
#
loop_
_entity_poly.entity_id
_entity_poly.type
_entity_poly.pdbx_seq_one_letter_code
_entity_poly.pdbx_strand_id
1 'polypeptide(L)'
;FTQIGLDLGAKNLQETAESLLFNSKLPIPLEYNKSKFDLGSAPGSPLLMQTAIGQGNTLVSPMHMAMITAAIANDGKLMKPYYIEKVETVSGQTVETTKPSVYKELMTAEEAGVLKALMTEVVKSGTATKLSGESYSAAGKTGSAEYTGSDGKIKTHSWFIGFSNVEELDLA
;
A
#
# COMPACT_ATOMS: atom_id res chain seq x y z
N PHE A 1 -8.31 15.50 8.60
CA PHE A 1 -8.22 14.02 8.66
C PHE A 1 -8.60 13.48 10.03
N THR A 2 -8.11 14.06 11.13
CA THR A 2 -8.48 13.60 12.49
C THR A 2 -9.98 13.63 12.72
N GLN A 3 -10.67 14.69 12.31
CA GLN A 3 -12.14 14.79 12.42
C GLN A 3 -12.85 13.73 11.57
N ILE A 4 -12.38 13.51 10.33
CA ILE A 4 -12.93 12.45 9.46
C ILE A 4 -12.77 11.07 10.14
N GLY A 5 -11.64 10.81 10.77
CA GLY A 5 -11.43 9.58 11.52
C GLY A 5 -12.37 9.39 12.71
N LEU A 6 -12.67 10.47 13.44
CA LEU A 6 -13.65 10.44 14.52
C LEU A 6 -15.07 10.19 13.99
N ASP A 7 -15.44 10.83 12.88
CA ASP A 7 -16.77 10.70 12.26
C ASP A 7 -16.97 9.28 11.69
N LEU A 8 -15.95 8.68 11.09
CA LEU A 8 -15.96 7.29 10.61
C LEU A 8 -16.06 6.29 11.76
N GLY A 9 -15.39 6.57 12.86
CA GLY A 9 -15.31 5.72 14.03
C GLY A 9 -14.38 4.51 13.89
N ALA A 10 -14.07 3.90 15.03
CA ALA A 10 -13.10 2.81 15.13
C ALA A 10 -13.50 1.59 14.28
N LYS A 11 -14.78 1.24 14.26
CA LYS A 11 -15.28 0.08 13.52
C LYS A 11 -15.01 0.19 12.02
N ASN A 12 -15.41 1.30 11.40
CA ASN A 12 -15.24 1.49 9.96
C ASN A 12 -13.76 1.56 9.56
N LEU A 13 -12.91 2.20 10.39
CA LEU A 13 -11.47 2.22 10.16
C LEU A 13 -10.85 0.83 10.25
N GLN A 14 -11.26 0.02 11.23
CA GLN A 14 -10.81 -1.37 11.38
C GLN A 14 -11.23 -2.23 10.19
N GLU A 15 -12.50 -2.18 9.82
CA GLU A 15 -13.03 -2.94 8.67
C GLU A 15 -12.34 -2.55 7.36
N THR A 16 -12.08 -1.25 7.15
CA THR A 16 -11.33 -0.78 5.98
C THR A 16 -9.89 -1.31 5.98
N ALA A 17 -9.19 -1.25 7.10
CA ALA A 17 -7.84 -1.79 7.20
C ALA A 17 -7.81 -3.31 6.94
N GLU A 18 -8.77 -4.06 7.44
CA GLU A 18 -8.88 -5.50 7.22
C GLU A 18 -9.25 -5.84 5.76
N SER A 19 -10.07 -5.02 5.10
CA SER A 19 -10.34 -5.17 3.67
C SER A 19 -9.08 -5.02 2.83
N LEU A 20 -8.16 -4.16 3.26
CA LEU A 20 -6.83 -3.95 2.69
C LEU A 20 -5.77 -4.96 3.18
N LEU A 21 -6.18 -6.05 3.83
CA LEU A 21 -5.33 -7.15 4.31
C LEU A 21 -4.41 -6.83 5.50
N PHE A 22 -4.63 -5.74 6.24
CA PHE A 22 -3.99 -5.61 7.55
C PHE A 22 -4.41 -6.77 8.45
N ASN A 23 -3.56 -7.15 9.39
CA ASN A 23 -3.73 -8.28 10.30
C ASN A 23 -3.83 -9.67 9.62
N SER A 24 -3.84 -9.72 8.29
CA SER A 24 -3.98 -10.94 7.50
C SER A 24 -2.64 -11.42 6.94
N LYS A 25 -2.59 -12.68 6.50
CA LYS A 25 -1.45 -13.22 5.77
C LYS A 25 -1.57 -12.80 4.29
N LEU A 26 -0.51 -12.19 3.76
CA LEU A 26 -0.43 -11.85 2.35
C LEU A 26 -0.12 -13.10 1.50
N PRO A 27 -0.51 -13.13 0.23
CA PRO A 27 -0.29 -14.28 -0.66
C PRO A 27 1.14 -14.30 -1.24
N ILE A 28 2.14 -14.10 -0.38
CA ILE A 28 3.56 -14.13 -0.76
C ILE A 28 4.23 -15.37 -0.18
N PRO A 29 5.04 -16.09 -0.97
CA PRO A 29 5.69 -17.32 -0.54
C PRO A 29 7.02 -17.07 0.19
N LEU A 30 7.08 -16.02 1.00
CA LEU A 30 8.25 -15.61 1.80
C LEU A 30 7.85 -15.43 3.25
N GLU A 31 8.81 -15.58 4.14
CA GLU A 31 8.62 -15.18 5.54
C GLU A 31 8.68 -13.66 5.69
N TYR A 32 7.72 -13.09 6.38
CA TYR A 32 7.64 -11.65 6.61
C TYR A 32 6.82 -11.34 7.86
N ASN A 33 7.02 -10.15 8.40
CA ASN A 33 6.19 -9.63 9.48
C ASN A 33 4.90 -9.05 8.91
N LYS A 34 3.75 -9.52 9.42
CA LYS A 34 2.45 -9.01 9.01
C LYS A 34 2.31 -7.53 9.36
N SER A 35 1.67 -6.79 8.48
CA SER A 35 1.20 -5.45 8.82
C SER A 35 0.10 -5.53 9.87
N LYS A 36 0.16 -4.64 10.84
CA LYS A 36 -0.75 -4.60 11.99
C LYS A 36 -1.52 -3.28 12.01
N PHE A 37 -2.82 -3.39 12.16
CA PHE A 37 -3.70 -2.28 12.47
C PHE A 37 -4.42 -2.61 13.77
N ASP A 38 -4.21 -1.79 14.79
CA ASP A 38 -4.70 -2.10 16.14
C ASP A 38 -5.16 -0.83 16.84
N LEU A 39 -6.45 -0.71 16.96
CA LEU A 39 -7.11 0.37 17.70
C LEU A 39 -7.37 0.02 19.18
N GLY A 40 -7.00 -1.21 19.60
CA GLY A 40 -7.35 -1.73 20.92
C GLY A 40 -8.86 -2.04 21.05
N SER A 41 -9.24 -2.56 22.21
CA SER A 41 -10.63 -2.96 22.49
C SER A 41 -11.60 -1.80 22.73
N ALA A 42 -11.08 -0.66 23.17
CA ALA A 42 -11.86 0.56 23.42
C ALA A 42 -10.98 1.79 23.15
N PRO A 43 -10.77 2.14 21.87
CA PRO A 43 -9.88 3.24 21.53
C PRO A 43 -10.46 4.55 22.05
N GLY A 44 -9.69 5.25 22.89
CA GLY A 44 -9.99 6.63 23.22
C GLY A 44 -9.81 7.53 22.00
N SER A 45 -10.46 8.69 22.01
CA SER A 45 -10.36 9.66 20.90
C SER A 45 -8.93 9.98 20.47
N PRO A 46 -7.91 10.13 21.36
CA PRO A 46 -6.56 10.42 20.95
C PRO A 46 -5.93 9.31 20.06
N LEU A 47 -6.10 8.03 20.40
CA LEU A 47 -5.58 6.94 19.59
C LEU A 47 -6.30 6.85 18.23
N LEU A 48 -7.61 7.04 18.21
CA LEU A 48 -8.40 7.06 16.98
C LEU A 48 -7.95 8.19 16.06
N MET A 49 -7.74 9.39 16.61
CA MET A 49 -7.24 10.55 15.86
C MET A 49 -5.84 10.32 15.29
N GLN A 50 -4.93 9.73 16.08
CA GLN A 50 -3.59 9.38 15.63
C GLN A 50 -3.63 8.32 14.52
N THR A 51 -4.42 7.28 14.69
CA THR A 51 -4.55 6.21 13.70
C THR A 51 -5.15 6.73 12.39
N ALA A 52 -6.09 7.65 12.45
CA ALA A 52 -6.71 8.28 11.27
C ALA A 52 -5.72 9.07 10.39
N ILE A 53 -4.59 9.47 10.93
CA ILE A 53 -3.50 10.12 10.19
C ILE A 53 -2.30 9.19 9.93
N GLY A 54 -2.45 7.88 10.18
CA GLY A 54 -1.41 6.89 9.95
C GLY A 54 -0.33 6.79 11.03
N GLN A 55 -0.63 7.26 12.24
CA GLN A 55 0.20 7.15 13.44
C GLN A 55 -0.38 6.09 14.41
N GLY A 56 0.01 6.13 15.68
CA GLY A 56 -0.48 5.22 16.71
C GLY A 56 0.15 3.84 16.63
N ASN A 57 -0.66 2.79 16.72
CA ASN A 57 -0.21 1.40 16.76
C ASN A 57 -0.16 0.71 15.39
N THR A 58 -0.29 1.48 14.31
CA THR A 58 -0.25 0.93 12.95
C THR A 58 1.18 0.58 12.54
N LEU A 59 1.41 -0.66 12.15
CA LEU A 59 2.67 -1.15 11.61
C LEU A 59 2.45 -1.68 10.21
N VAL A 60 3.27 -1.26 9.26
CA VAL A 60 3.13 -1.69 7.87
C VAL A 60 4.48 -2.06 7.28
N SER A 61 4.50 -3.13 6.48
CA SER A 61 5.69 -3.49 5.70
C SER A 61 5.70 -2.77 4.35
N PRO A 62 6.88 -2.40 3.81
CA PRO A 62 6.99 -1.82 2.47
C PRO A 62 6.34 -2.70 1.39
N MET A 63 6.50 -4.02 1.47
CA MET A 63 5.88 -4.98 0.56
C MET A 63 4.35 -4.85 0.57
N HIS A 64 3.73 -4.76 1.75
CA HIS A 64 2.27 -4.63 1.85
C HIS A 64 1.79 -3.32 1.21
N MET A 65 2.48 -2.19 1.46
CA MET A 65 2.15 -0.92 0.83
C MET A 65 2.34 -0.95 -0.67
N ALA A 66 3.39 -1.61 -1.17
CA ALA A 66 3.60 -1.81 -2.61
C ALA A 66 2.45 -2.62 -3.23
N MET A 67 1.98 -3.68 -2.57
CA MET A 67 0.85 -4.48 -3.04
C MET A 67 -0.47 -3.68 -3.07
N ILE A 68 -0.76 -2.88 -2.05
CA ILE A 68 -1.93 -1.99 -2.03
C ILE A 68 -1.82 -0.97 -3.17
N THR A 69 -0.65 -0.37 -3.34
CA THR A 69 -0.39 0.61 -4.40
C THR A 69 -0.54 0.01 -5.80
N ALA A 70 -0.04 -1.21 -6.00
CA ALA A 70 -0.22 -1.96 -7.24
C ALA A 70 -1.71 -2.28 -7.50
N ALA A 71 -2.48 -2.60 -6.47
CA ALA A 71 -3.92 -2.81 -6.61
C ALA A 71 -4.65 -1.52 -7.01
N ILE A 72 -4.26 -0.35 -6.45
CA ILE A 72 -4.80 0.95 -6.88
C ILE A 72 -4.50 1.16 -8.37
N ALA A 73 -3.25 0.94 -8.80
CA ALA A 73 -2.86 1.06 -10.21
C ALA A 73 -3.63 0.10 -11.13
N ASN A 74 -4.02 -1.06 -10.64
CA ASN A 74 -4.72 -2.12 -11.35
C ASN A 74 -6.23 -2.19 -11.05
N ASP A 75 -6.90 -1.04 -11.01
CA ASP A 75 -8.35 -0.90 -10.86
C ASP A 75 -8.92 -1.65 -9.64
N GLY A 76 -8.20 -1.61 -8.52
CA GLY A 76 -8.58 -2.22 -7.26
C GLY A 76 -8.23 -3.70 -7.11
N LYS A 77 -7.70 -4.33 -8.15
CA LYS A 77 -7.39 -5.77 -8.17
C LYS A 77 -5.98 -6.06 -7.71
N LEU A 78 -5.84 -6.71 -6.57
CA LEU A 78 -4.57 -7.23 -6.09
C LEU A 78 -4.23 -8.53 -6.83
N MET A 79 -3.12 -8.52 -7.56
CA MET A 79 -2.58 -9.72 -8.19
C MET A 79 -1.82 -10.56 -7.17
N LYS A 80 -1.80 -11.88 -7.36
CA LYS A 80 -0.98 -12.78 -6.56
C LYS A 80 0.49 -12.60 -6.96
N PRO A 81 1.37 -12.14 -6.05
CA PRO A 81 2.78 -12.00 -6.36
C PRO A 81 3.45 -13.36 -6.62
N TYR A 82 4.34 -13.41 -7.57
CA TYR A 82 5.21 -14.56 -7.83
C TYR A 82 6.60 -14.07 -8.25
N TYR A 83 7.60 -14.90 -8.07
CA TYR A 83 9.00 -14.63 -8.44
C TYR A 83 9.61 -15.71 -9.33
N ILE A 84 8.86 -16.79 -9.60
CA ILE A 84 9.22 -17.80 -10.57
C ILE A 84 8.24 -17.66 -11.73
N GLU A 85 8.73 -17.13 -12.83
CA GLU A 85 7.93 -16.99 -14.04
C GLU A 85 7.85 -18.32 -14.80
N LYS A 86 8.97 -18.99 -14.94
CA LYS A 86 9.09 -20.19 -15.77
C LYS A 86 10.08 -21.20 -15.16
N VAL A 87 9.76 -22.47 -15.28
CA VAL A 87 10.67 -23.57 -14.97
C VAL A 87 10.97 -24.32 -16.26
N GLU A 88 12.25 -24.52 -16.58
CA GLU A 88 12.73 -25.21 -17.78
C GLU A 88 13.67 -26.36 -17.44
N THR A 89 13.71 -27.37 -18.29
CA THR A 89 14.73 -28.42 -18.25
C THR A 89 16.06 -27.86 -18.69
N VAL A 90 17.16 -28.59 -18.42
CA VAL A 90 18.49 -28.22 -18.90
C VAL A 90 18.55 -28.15 -20.43
N SER A 91 17.69 -28.91 -21.14
CA SER A 91 17.56 -28.89 -22.60
C SER A 91 16.72 -27.74 -23.16
N GLY A 92 16.19 -26.83 -22.29
CA GLY A 92 15.38 -25.68 -22.68
C GLY A 92 13.90 -25.97 -22.89
N GLN A 93 13.44 -27.16 -22.52
CA GLN A 93 12.01 -27.47 -22.59
C GLN A 93 11.27 -26.85 -21.38
N THR A 94 10.24 -26.06 -21.63
CA THR A 94 9.39 -25.48 -20.57
C THR A 94 8.60 -26.58 -19.86
N VAL A 95 8.76 -26.66 -18.55
CA VAL A 95 8.06 -27.59 -17.68
C VAL A 95 6.82 -26.92 -17.08
N GLU A 96 6.96 -25.67 -16.66
CA GLU A 96 5.90 -24.90 -16.01
C GLU A 96 6.05 -23.42 -16.34
N THR A 97 4.94 -22.72 -16.47
CA THR A 97 4.88 -21.25 -16.60
C THR A 97 3.85 -20.71 -15.62
N THR A 98 4.27 -19.79 -14.78
CA THR A 98 3.35 -19.11 -13.86
C THR A 98 2.49 -18.10 -14.64
N LYS A 99 1.19 -18.19 -14.47
CA LYS A 99 0.25 -17.22 -15.07
C LYS A 99 -0.19 -16.22 -14.01
N PRO A 100 -0.21 -14.91 -14.34
CA PRO A 100 -0.78 -13.90 -13.46
C PRO A 100 -2.22 -14.24 -13.08
N SER A 101 -2.55 -14.08 -11.81
CA SER A 101 -3.91 -14.32 -11.31
C SER A 101 -4.31 -13.27 -10.28
N VAL A 102 -5.58 -12.90 -10.28
CA VAL A 102 -6.14 -12.00 -9.26
C VAL A 102 -6.24 -12.78 -7.95
N TYR A 103 -5.69 -12.21 -6.88
CA TYR A 103 -5.84 -12.76 -5.54
C TYR A 103 -7.10 -12.25 -4.87
N LYS A 104 -7.32 -10.94 -4.91
CA LYS A 104 -8.47 -10.31 -4.26
C LYS A 104 -8.75 -8.93 -4.89
N GLU A 105 -10.00 -8.54 -4.94
CA GLU A 105 -10.40 -7.16 -5.17
C GLU A 105 -10.39 -6.43 -3.82
N LEU A 106 -9.50 -5.44 -3.67
CA LEU A 106 -9.34 -4.67 -2.44
C LEU A 106 -10.30 -3.49 -2.38
N MET A 107 -10.67 -2.97 -3.52
CA MET A 107 -11.58 -1.85 -3.71
C MET A 107 -12.18 -1.92 -5.13
N THR A 108 -13.26 -1.21 -5.35
CA THR A 108 -13.88 -1.11 -6.67
C THR A 108 -13.00 -0.32 -7.64
N ALA A 109 -13.22 -0.50 -8.96
CA ALA A 109 -12.51 0.28 -9.98
C ALA A 109 -12.80 1.79 -9.88
N GLU A 110 -14.00 2.17 -9.44
CA GLU A 110 -14.37 3.56 -9.18
C GLU A 110 -13.55 4.16 -8.04
N GLU A 111 -13.45 3.48 -6.89
CA GLU A 111 -12.63 3.89 -5.75
C GLU A 111 -11.16 3.98 -6.12
N ALA A 112 -10.64 2.99 -6.85
CA ALA A 112 -9.28 3.01 -7.37
C ALA A 112 -9.04 4.20 -8.31
N GLY A 113 -10.00 4.53 -9.17
CA GLY A 113 -9.97 5.69 -10.06
C GLY A 113 -9.87 7.02 -9.29
N VAL A 114 -10.64 7.17 -8.22
CA VAL A 114 -10.55 8.34 -7.33
C VAL A 114 -9.17 8.44 -6.69
N LEU A 115 -8.65 7.33 -6.15
CA LEU A 115 -7.31 7.30 -5.53
C LEU A 115 -6.21 7.62 -6.54
N LYS A 116 -6.27 7.10 -7.77
CA LYS A 116 -5.33 7.43 -8.85
C LYS A 116 -5.32 8.94 -9.14
N ALA A 117 -6.50 9.55 -9.24
CA ALA A 117 -6.62 10.98 -9.48
C ALA A 117 -6.03 11.80 -8.34
N LEU A 118 -6.31 11.45 -7.08
CA LEU A 118 -5.76 12.11 -5.90
C LEU A 118 -4.23 11.94 -5.83
N MET A 119 -3.70 10.75 -6.09
CA MET A 119 -2.26 10.48 -6.09
C MET A 119 -1.54 11.22 -7.23
N THR A 120 -2.18 11.38 -8.39
CA THR A 120 -1.67 12.20 -9.50
C THR A 120 -1.59 13.67 -9.10
N GLU A 121 -2.60 14.19 -8.41
CA GLU A 121 -2.61 15.58 -7.97
C GLU A 121 -1.52 15.85 -6.91
N VAL A 122 -1.16 14.88 -6.07
CA VAL A 122 -0.02 15.02 -5.13
C VAL A 122 1.30 15.21 -5.86
N VAL A 123 1.50 14.60 -7.02
CA VAL A 123 2.69 14.81 -7.86
C VAL A 123 2.60 16.14 -8.61
N LYS A 124 1.42 16.49 -9.13
CA LYS A 124 1.22 17.68 -9.94
C LYS A 124 1.35 18.98 -9.13
N SER A 125 0.75 19.04 -7.94
CA SER A 125 0.65 20.27 -7.14
C SER A 125 0.87 20.08 -5.63
N GLY A 126 1.12 18.84 -5.17
CA GLY A 126 1.26 18.51 -3.75
C GLY A 126 2.70 18.31 -3.30
N THR A 127 2.89 17.41 -2.32
CA THR A 127 4.18 17.17 -1.65
C THR A 127 5.19 16.39 -2.49
N ALA A 128 4.81 15.86 -3.66
CA ALA A 128 5.66 15.06 -4.54
C ALA A 128 5.97 15.79 -5.87
N THR A 129 5.90 17.10 -5.92
CA THR A 129 6.13 17.93 -7.14
C THR A 129 7.51 17.75 -7.76
N LYS A 130 8.49 17.21 -7.04
CA LYS A 130 9.80 16.85 -7.61
C LYS A 130 9.73 15.78 -8.71
N LEU A 131 8.64 15.03 -8.78
CA LEU A 131 8.35 14.04 -9.82
C LEU A 131 7.53 14.63 -10.98
N SER A 132 7.17 15.91 -10.90
CA SER A 132 6.42 16.60 -11.96
C SER A 132 7.36 17.06 -13.07
N GLY A 133 6.92 16.90 -14.31
CA GLY A 133 7.70 17.36 -15.48
C GLY A 133 8.76 16.37 -15.98
N GLU A 134 8.81 15.16 -15.43
CA GLU A 134 9.64 14.07 -15.96
C GLU A 134 9.06 13.49 -17.26
N SER A 135 9.85 12.67 -17.95
CA SER A 135 9.42 12.02 -19.20
C SER A 135 8.33 10.95 -19.00
N TYR A 136 8.01 10.65 -17.76
CA TYR A 136 6.96 9.70 -17.36
C TYR A 136 5.91 10.40 -16.49
N SER A 137 4.68 9.90 -16.52
CA SER A 137 3.65 10.32 -15.57
C SER A 137 3.76 9.50 -14.29
N ALA A 138 3.73 10.17 -13.16
CA ALA A 138 3.76 9.52 -11.85
C ALA A 138 2.53 9.89 -11.02
N ALA A 139 2.11 8.95 -10.19
CA ALA A 139 1.12 9.17 -9.15
C ALA A 139 1.68 8.64 -7.82
N GLY A 140 1.48 9.36 -6.73
CA GLY A 140 2.05 8.92 -5.46
C GLY A 140 1.57 9.68 -4.25
N LYS A 141 2.00 9.22 -3.07
CA LYS A 141 1.71 9.85 -1.78
C LYS A 141 2.93 9.76 -0.88
N THR A 142 3.34 10.89 -0.36
CA THR A 142 4.36 10.98 0.70
C THR A 142 3.77 10.66 2.07
N GLY A 143 4.60 10.18 2.98
CA GLY A 143 4.23 9.97 4.38
C GLY A 143 5.42 10.24 5.30
N SER A 144 5.12 10.64 6.53
CA SER A 144 6.09 10.81 7.60
C SER A 144 5.55 10.13 8.84
N ALA A 145 6.18 9.05 9.27
CA ALA A 145 5.78 8.28 10.44
C ALA A 145 6.81 8.45 11.55
N GLU A 146 6.41 9.04 12.66
CA GLU A 146 7.25 9.23 13.83
C GLU A 146 7.32 7.95 14.67
N TYR A 147 8.50 7.68 15.21
CA TYR A 147 8.72 6.59 16.15
C TYR A 147 9.79 6.97 17.17
N THR A 148 9.76 6.33 18.33
CA THR A 148 10.79 6.51 19.34
C THR A 148 11.92 5.51 19.08
N GLY A 149 13.12 6.01 18.82
CA GLY A 149 14.31 5.19 18.65
C GLY A 149 14.77 4.53 19.97
N SER A 150 15.69 3.58 19.87
CA SER A 150 16.30 2.92 21.05
C SER A 150 17.07 3.88 21.96
N ASP A 151 17.45 5.04 21.45
CA ASP A 151 18.07 6.14 22.16
C ASP A 151 17.07 7.10 22.84
N GLY A 152 15.78 6.76 22.84
CA GLY A 152 14.69 7.57 23.40
C GLY A 152 14.33 8.81 22.58
N LYS A 153 14.99 9.05 21.45
CA LYS A 153 14.71 10.22 20.60
C LYS A 153 13.62 9.92 19.57
N ILE A 154 12.81 10.94 19.28
CA ILE A 154 11.84 10.87 18.19
C ILE A 154 12.61 10.89 16.86
N LYS A 155 12.32 9.93 16.01
CA LYS A 155 12.82 9.76 14.66
C LYS A 155 11.66 9.65 13.69
N THR A 156 11.92 9.81 12.40
CA THR A 156 10.89 9.78 11.36
C THR A 156 11.28 8.79 10.26
N HIS A 157 10.37 7.90 9.92
CA HIS A 157 10.41 7.16 8.67
C HIS A 157 9.78 8.01 7.56
N SER A 158 10.57 8.33 6.54
CA SER A 158 10.06 8.97 5.33
C SER A 158 9.54 7.90 4.38
N TRP A 159 8.27 8.02 4.03
CA TRP A 159 7.57 7.10 3.13
C TRP A 159 7.22 7.76 1.81
N PHE A 160 7.28 6.99 0.77
CA PHE A 160 6.66 7.28 -0.51
C PHE A 160 6.05 5.99 -1.06
N ILE A 161 4.82 6.09 -1.52
CA ILE A 161 4.14 5.05 -2.30
C ILE A 161 3.73 5.66 -3.63
N GLY A 162 3.87 4.93 -4.73
CA GLY A 162 3.53 5.47 -6.03
C GLY A 162 3.65 4.44 -7.14
N PHE A 163 3.17 4.83 -8.30
CA PHE A 163 3.27 4.10 -9.55
C PHE A 163 3.45 5.08 -10.71
N SER A 164 3.91 4.57 -11.82
CA SER A 164 4.13 5.30 -13.06
C SER A 164 3.31 4.66 -14.19
N ASN A 165 2.71 5.49 -15.04
CA ASN A 165 2.03 5.05 -16.25
C ASN A 165 3.01 5.08 -17.43
N VAL A 166 4.07 4.31 -17.37
CA VAL A 166 4.95 4.13 -18.52
C VAL A 166 4.46 2.90 -19.27
N GLU A 167 3.82 3.12 -20.41
CA GLU A 167 3.27 2.05 -21.24
C GLU A 167 4.35 1.12 -21.82
N GLU A 168 5.63 1.50 -21.75
CA GLU A 168 6.75 0.78 -22.36
C GLU A 168 7.68 0.08 -21.35
N LEU A 169 7.44 0.17 -20.07
CA LEU A 169 8.18 -0.63 -19.09
C LEU A 169 7.38 -1.91 -18.81
N ASP A 170 7.68 -2.96 -19.57
CA ASP A 170 7.47 -4.34 -19.13
C ASP A 170 8.25 -4.56 -17.82
N LEU A 171 7.73 -4.01 -16.73
CA LEU A 171 8.16 -4.39 -15.39
C LEU A 171 7.55 -5.77 -15.11
N ALA A 172 8.25 -6.79 -15.64
CA ALA A 172 8.04 -8.17 -15.27
C ALA A 172 8.38 -8.39 -13.78
#